data_b40405b33e21f49bb4dbaee38ab44733
#
_entry.id   b40405b33e21f49bb4dbaee38ab44733
#
_cell.length_a   1.000
_cell.length_b   1.000
_cell.length_c   1.000
_cell.angle_alpha   90.00
_cell.angle_beta   90.00
_cell.angle_gamma   90.00
#
_symmetry.space_group_name_H-M   'P 1'
#
loop_
_entity.id
_entity.type
_entity.pdbx_description
1 polymer ?
#
loop_
_entity_poly.entity_id
_entity_poly.type
_entity_poly.pdbx_seq_one_letter_code
_entity_poly.pdbx_strand_id
1 'polypeptide(L)'
;MSLRIHLRPVADADSLFLYDLYKESRLVEFAPLNLPEAQLEALMTSQYRVREQSYRSQFPDAEHSIVFADDTCVGQLRVYRTEKEHRLVDIALARQHRGQGIGTRVVENLIAAAKSARVPLASTVAVNNHGSLRFHQRLGFTVIGEDPMYLQLEYPAS
;
A
#
# COMPACT_ATOMS: atom_id res chain seq x y z
N MET A 1 15.55 20.02 6.65
CA MET A 1 15.31 19.08 7.79
C MET A 1 14.58 17.85 7.30
N SER A 2 14.98 16.68 7.79
CA SER A 2 14.29 15.46 7.41
C SER A 2 13.01 15.27 8.24
N LEU A 3 11.96 14.79 7.56
CA LEU A 3 10.72 14.41 8.21
C LEU A 3 10.95 13.20 9.10
N ARG A 4 10.33 13.19 10.26
CA ARG A 4 10.30 12.02 11.13
C ARG A 4 9.14 11.12 10.71
N ILE A 5 9.45 9.94 10.20
CA ILE A 5 8.44 8.98 9.75
C ILE A 5 8.19 7.99 10.88
N HIS A 6 6.93 7.79 11.25
CA HIS A 6 6.57 6.78 12.24
C HIS A 6 5.18 6.21 11.95
N LEU A 7 4.90 5.07 12.57
CA LEU A 7 3.66 4.32 12.34
C LEU A 7 2.87 4.24 13.65
N ARG A 8 1.55 4.24 13.53
CA ARG A 8 0.64 3.98 14.63
C ARG A 8 -0.41 2.97 14.15
N PRO A 9 -0.81 1.98 14.96
CA PRO A 9 -1.89 1.07 14.57
C PRO A 9 -3.16 1.84 14.22
N VAL A 10 -3.87 1.36 13.19
CA VAL A 10 -5.15 1.92 12.78
C VAL A 10 -6.17 1.76 13.90
N ALA A 11 -6.99 2.79 14.11
CA ALA A 11 -8.10 2.79 15.05
C ALA A 11 -9.40 3.16 14.34
N ASP A 12 -10.54 2.94 14.98
CA ASP A 12 -11.84 3.23 14.36
C ASP A 12 -11.98 4.68 13.91
N ALA A 13 -11.37 5.61 14.65
CA ALA A 13 -11.38 7.03 14.32
C ALA A 13 -10.68 7.34 12.99
N ASP A 14 -9.89 6.42 12.45
CA ASP A 14 -9.17 6.61 11.19
C ASP A 14 -9.99 6.24 9.94
N SER A 15 -11.20 5.72 10.12
CA SER A 15 -12.02 5.18 9.02
C SER A 15 -12.22 6.16 7.86
N LEU A 16 -12.53 7.41 8.17
CA LEU A 16 -12.74 8.44 7.15
C LEU A 16 -11.44 8.74 6.39
N PHE A 17 -10.34 8.89 7.10
CA PHE A 17 -9.03 9.12 6.49
C PHE A 17 -8.66 7.98 5.53
N LEU A 18 -8.85 6.75 5.95
CA LEU A 18 -8.54 5.57 5.13
C LEU A 18 -9.40 5.52 3.87
N TYR A 19 -10.69 5.80 4.01
CA TYR A 19 -11.60 5.82 2.86
C TYR A 19 -11.25 6.95 1.89
N ASP A 20 -10.91 8.13 2.41
CA ASP A 20 -10.52 9.27 1.59
C ASP A 20 -9.23 8.98 0.81
N LEU A 21 -8.26 8.29 1.42
CA LEU A 21 -7.06 7.81 0.72
C LEU A 21 -7.42 6.89 -0.43
N TYR A 22 -8.32 5.95 -0.20
CA TYR A 22 -8.77 5.02 -1.22
C TYR A 22 -9.44 5.77 -2.38
N LYS A 23 -10.39 6.66 -2.07
CA LYS A 23 -11.10 7.44 -3.08
C LYS A 23 -10.13 8.24 -3.94
N GLU A 24 -9.19 8.93 -3.31
CA GLU A 24 -8.19 9.73 -3.99
C GLU A 24 -7.38 8.90 -4.99
N SER A 25 -7.00 7.68 -4.60
CA SER A 25 -6.22 6.79 -5.46
C SER A 25 -7.03 6.23 -6.63
N ARG A 26 -8.37 6.17 -6.49
CA ARG A 26 -9.24 5.54 -7.50
C ARG A 26 -9.94 6.54 -8.41
N LEU A 27 -10.00 7.81 -8.04
CA LEU A 27 -10.73 8.81 -8.83
C LEU A 27 -10.24 8.89 -10.27
N VAL A 28 -8.93 8.85 -10.49
CA VAL A 28 -8.35 8.90 -11.83
C VAL A 28 -8.81 7.71 -12.67
N GLU A 29 -8.90 6.52 -12.06
CA GLU A 29 -9.31 5.31 -12.74
C GLU A 29 -10.80 5.34 -13.12
N PHE A 30 -11.63 5.88 -12.24
CA PHE A 30 -13.08 5.91 -12.47
C PHE A 30 -13.57 7.13 -13.26
N ALA A 31 -12.76 8.18 -13.35
CA ALA A 31 -13.14 9.40 -14.06
C ALA A 31 -13.66 9.16 -15.50
N PRO A 32 -13.02 8.29 -16.31
CA PRO A 32 -13.50 8.04 -17.68
C PRO A 32 -14.88 7.42 -17.79
N LEU A 33 -15.42 6.85 -16.70
CA LEU A 33 -16.76 6.24 -16.71
C LEU A 33 -17.88 7.26 -16.76
N ASN A 34 -17.60 8.52 -16.45
CA ASN A 34 -18.58 9.62 -16.45
C ASN A 34 -19.87 9.30 -15.69
N LEU A 35 -19.75 8.62 -14.55
CA LEU A 35 -20.89 8.26 -13.73
C LEU A 35 -21.42 9.47 -12.95
N PRO A 36 -22.75 9.55 -12.71
CA PRO A 36 -23.28 10.50 -11.75
C PRO A 36 -22.61 10.33 -10.39
N GLU A 37 -22.48 11.42 -9.65
CA GLU A 37 -21.76 11.44 -8.36
C GLU A 37 -22.25 10.35 -7.40
N ALA A 38 -23.56 10.18 -7.26
CA ALA A 38 -24.14 9.17 -6.36
C ALA A 38 -23.79 7.74 -6.79
N GLN A 39 -23.76 7.47 -8.09
CA GLN A 39 -23.39 6.15 -8.61
C GLN A 39 -21.92 5.89 -8.46
N LEU A 40 -21.08 6.89 -8.67
CA LEU A 40 -19.64 6.79 -8.49
C LEU A 40 -19.30 6.49 -7.01
N GLU A 41 -19.94 7.20 -6.09
CA GLU A 41 -19.77 6.99 -4.65
C GLU A 41 -20.19 5.58 -4.24
N ALA A 42 -21.33 5.09 -4.75
CA ALA A 42 -21.80 3.74 -4.46
C ALA A 42 -20.81 2.68 -4.98
N LEU A 43 -20.28 2.88 -6.18
CA LEU A 43 -19.30 1.97 -6.78
C LEU A 43 -18.01 1.93 -5.95
N MET A 44 -17.48 3.10 -5.61
CA MET A 44 -16.25 3.18 -4.81
C MET A 44 -16.43 2.56 -3.43
N THR A 45 -17.54 2.83 -2.76
CA THR A 45 -17.84 2.25 -1.45
C THR A 45 -17.91 0.73 -1.52
N SER A 46 -18.61 0.19 -2.54
CA SER A 46 -18.74 -1.24 -2.74
C SER A 46 -17.37 -1.90 -2.97
N GLN A 47 -16.56 -1.34 -3.85
CA GLN A 47 -15.24 -1.89 -4.15
C GLN A 47 -14.28 -1.78 -2.97
N TYR A 48 -14.37 -0.71 -2.20
CA TYR A 48 -13.58 -0.55 -0.99
C TYR A 48 -13.89 -1.65 0.03
N ARG A 49 -15.16 -1.95 0.25
CA ARG A 49 -15.58 -3.02 1.16
C ARG A 49 -15.08 -4.38 0.72
N VAL A 50 -15.18 -4.68 -0.58
CA VAL A 50 -14.69 -5.94 -1.15
C VAL A 50 -13.19 -6.06 -0.95
N ARG A 51 -12.43 -5.00 -1.22
CA ARG A 51 -10.99 -4.99 -1.03
C ARG A 51 -10.59 -5.23 0.41
N GLU A 52 -11.23 -4.52 1.35
CA GLU A 52 -10.94 -4.66 2.78
C GLU A 52 -11.28 -6.05 3.29
N GLN A 53 -12.38 -6.62 2.83
CA GLN A 53 -12.75 -7.99 3.18
C GLN A 53 -11.76 -9.01 2.62
N SER A 54 -11.30 -8.81 1.40
CA SER A 54 -10.29 -9.65 0.77
C SER A 54 -8.98 -9.63 1.56
N TYR A 55 -8.53 -8.46 1.97
CA TYR A 55 -7.32 -8.34 2.79
C TYR A 55 -7.47 -9.08 4.13
N ARG A 56 -8.60 -8.90 4.81
CA ARG A 56 -8.84 -9.60 6.08
C ARG A 56 -8.87 -11.12 5.92
N SER A 57 -9.39 -11.58 4.78
CA SER A 57 -9.47 -13.02 4.48
C SER A 57 -8.10 -13.60 4.11
N GLN A 58 -7.35 -12.91 3.26
CA GLN A 58 -6.04 -13.39 2.78
C GLN A 58 -4.93 -13.18 3.79
N PHE A 59 -4.98 -12.11 4.57
CA PHE A 59 -3.94 -11.71 5.51
C PHE A 59 -4.54 -11.40 6.87
N PRO A 60 -5.05 -12.43 7.58
CA PRO A 60 -5.88 -12.22 8.78
C PRO A 60 -5.18 -11.47 9.91
N ASP A 61 -3.88 -11.61 10.04
CA ASP A 61 -3.10 -10.97 11.11
C ASP A 61 -2.21 -9.84 10.58
N ALA A 62 -2.59 -9.25 9.44
CA ALA A 62 -1.80 -8.16 8.87
C ALA A 62 -1.78 -6.95 9.81
N GLU A 63 -0.61 -6.35 9.93
CA GLU A 63 -0.44 -5.08 10.64
C GLU A 63 -0.95 -3.96 9.74
N HIS A 64 -1.92 -3.19 10.20
CA HIS A 64 -2.47 -2.05 9.48
C HIS A 64 -2.19 -0.79 10.28
N SER A 65 -1.43 0.14 9.70
CA SER A 65 -0.92 1.31 10.39
C SER A 65 -1.19 2.59 9.61
N ILE A 66 -1.34 3.68 10.37
CA ILE A 66 -1.31 5.04 9.81
C ILE A 66 0.15 5.46 9.74
N VAL A 67 0.55 6.05 8.62
CA VAL A 67 1.88 6.62 8.43
C VAL A 67 1.85 8.09 8.78
N PHE A 68 2.76 8.50 9.67
CA PHE A 68 2.95 9.88 10.07
C PHE A 68 4.26 10.43 9.52
N ALA A 69 4.21 11.68 9.05
CA ALA A 69 5.40 12.48 8.81
C ALA A 69 5.34 13.61 9.84
N ASP A 70 6.26 13.61 10.79
CA ASP A 70 6.16 14.43 11.99
C ASP A 70 4.81 14.18 12.67
N ASP A 71 3.95 15.18 12.87
CA ASP A 71 2.66 15.01 13.52
C ASP A 71 1.49 14.88 12.53
N THR A 72 1.77 14.77 11.24
CA THR A 72 0.75 14.76 10.20
C THR A 72 0.49 13.34 9.69
N CYS A 73 -0.79 12.94 9.65
CA CYS A 73 -1.20 11.70 9.00
C CYS A 73 -1.01 11.85 7.49
N VAL A 74 -0.14 11.05 6.90
CA VAL A 74 0.19 11.18 5.47
C VAL A 74 -0.21 9.97 4.64
N GLY A 75 -0.53 8.85 5.26
CA GLY A 75 -0.88 7.64 4.52
C GLY A 75 -1.19 6.45 5.40
N GLN A 76 -1.23 5.28 4.78
CA GLN A 76 -1.45 4.01 5.47
C GLN A 76 -0.53 2.93 4.94
N LEU A 77 -0.30 1.90 5.76
CA LEU A 77 0.57 0.78 5.44
C LEU A 77 -0.05 -0.51 5.97
N ARG A 78 -0.07 -1.54 5.14
CA ARG A 78 -0.52 -2.87 5.54
C ARG A 78 0.59 -3.88 5.23
N VAL A 79 1.03 -4.63 6.26
CA VAL A 79 2.14 -5.58 6.17
C VAL A 79 1.73 -6.90 6.79
N TYR A 80 2.06 -7.99 6.14
CA TYR A 80 1.81 -9.33 6.64
C TYR A 80 3.13 -10.06 6.83
N ARG A 81 3.40 -10.50 8.06
CA ARG A 81 4.69 -11.13 8.40
C ARG A 81 4.48 -12.58 8.77
N THR A 82 5.21 -13.47 8.10
CA THR A 82 5.25 -14.90 8.43
C THR A 82 6.69 -15.33 8.60
N GLU A 83 6.90 -16.58 9.01
CA GLU A 83 8.24 -17.14 9.13
C GLU A 83 8.93 -17.32 7.78
N LYS A 84 8.16 -17.38 6.71
CA LYS A 84 8.68 -17.63 5.35
C LYS A 84 8.93 -16.36 4.56
N GLU A 85 8.13 -15.33 4.78
CA GLU A 85 8.26 -14.05 4.07
C GLU A 85 7.59 -12.93 4.86
N HIS A 86 8.05 -11.72 4.64
CA HIS A 86 7.29 -10.52 4.93
C HIS A 86 6.62 -10.06 3.64
N ARG A 87 5.43 -9.48 3.73
CA ARG A 87 4.70 -9.03 2.54
C ARG A 87 4.21 -7.60 2.73
N LEU A 88 4.58 -6.75 1.79
CA LEU A 88 3.96 -5.43 1.66
C LEU A 88 2.62 -5.64 0.96
N VAL A 89 1.54 -5.61 1.74
CA VAL A 89 0.19 -5.85 1.22
C VAL A 89 -0.34 -4.62 0.52
N ASP A 90 -0.18 -3.46 1.14
CA ASP A 90 -0.66 -2.20 0.58
C ASP A 90 0.03 -1.02 1.23
N ILE A 91 0.32 0.01 0.43
CA ILE A 91 0.81 1.28 0.90
C ILE A 91 0.13 2.38 0.08
N ALA A 92 -0.36 3.41 0.74
CA ALA A 92 -0.96 4.56 0.07
C ALA A 92 -0.58 5.83 0.82
N LEU A 93 -0.17 6.84 0.07
CA LEU A 93 0.11 8.17 0.61
C LEU A 93 -0.88 9.17 0.02
N ALA A 94 -1.32 10.12 0.83
CA ALA A 94 -2.14 11.22 0.37
C ALA A 94 -1.39 11.95 -0.75
N ARG A 95 -2.11 12.34 -1.78
CA ARG A 95 -1.54 12.96 -2.99
C ARG A 95 -0.60 14.12 -2.68
N GLN A 96 -1.01 14.99 -1.76
CA GLN A 96 -0.22 16.16 -1.37
C GLN A 96 1.10 15.83 -0.68
N HIS A 97 1.27 14.59 -0.23
CA HIS A 97 2.48 14.13 0.46
C HIS A 97 3.35 13.23 -0.41
N ARG A 98 2.98 12.99 -1.65
CA ARG A 98 3.79 12.19 -2.58
C ARG A 98 4.97 13.00 -3.09
N GLY A 99 6.01 12.27 -3.56
CA GLY A 99 7.19 12.90 -4.13
C GLY A 99 8.16 13.49 -3.11
N GLN A 100 8.01 13.17 -1.83
CA GLN A 100 8.86 13.66 -0.75
C GLN A 100 9.76 12.57 -0.15
N GLY A 101 9.76 11.38 -0.76
CA GLY A 101 10.58 10.26 -0.28
C GLY A 101 9.99 9.50 0.89
N ILE A 102 8.77 9.79 1.32
CA ILE A 102 8.12 9.12 2.48
C ILE A 102 7.93 7.64 2.19
N GLY A 103 7.33 7.31 1.04
CA GLY A 103 7.10 5.92 0.64
C GLY A 103 8.38 5.12 0.56
N THR A 104 9.43 5.72 0.01
CA THR A 104 10.76 5.11 -0.08
C THR A 104 11.28 4.76 1.31
N ARG A 105 11.21 5.69 2.26
CA ARG A 105 11.68 5.46 3.63
C ARG A 105 10.88 4.37 4.34
N VAL A 106 9.56 4.35 4.15
CA VAL A 106 8.70 3.31 4.73
C VAL A 106 9.11 1.94 4.21
N VAL A 107 9.25 1.80 2.89
CA VAL A 107 9.59 0.50 2.28
C VAL A 107 11.02 0.09 2.60
N GLU A 108 11.97 1.04 2.66
CA GLU A 108 13.34 0.73 3.09
C GLU A 108 13.37 0.15 4.51
N ASN A 109 12.52 0.66 5.42
CA ASN A 109 12.40 0.10 6.77
C ASN A 109 11.84 -1.33 6.73
N LEU A 110 10.89 -1.62 5.84
CA LEU A 110 10.37 -2.97 5.66
C LEU A 110 11.43 -3.92 5.11
N ILE A 111 12.24 -3.45 4.18
CA ILE A 111 13.36 -4.21 3.62
C ILE A 111 14.36 -4.56 4.74
N ALA A 112 14.71 -3.58 5.57
CA ALA A 112 15.62 -3.81 6.69
C ALA A 112 15.07 -4.83 7.69
N ALA A 113 13.77 -4.74 8.00
CA ALA A 113 13.13 -5.70 8.90
C ALA A 113 13.12 -7.11 8.32
N ALA A 114 12.84 -7.27 7.03
CA ALA A 114 12.85 -8.56 6.36
C ALA A 114 14.27 -9.17 6.35
N LYS A 115 15.28 -8.33 6.07
CA LYS A 115 16.69 -8.78 6.13
C LYS A 115 17.07 -9.26 7.52
N SER A 116 16.67 -8.54 8.55
CA SER A 116 16.94 -8.95 9.94
C SER A 116 16.27 -10.27 10.28
N ALA A 117 15.09 -10.52 9.73
CA ALA A 117 14.37 -11.78 9.90
C ALA A 117 14.85 -12.88 8.95
N ARG A 118 15.75 -12.56 8.03
CA ARG A 118 16.31 -13.48 7.02
C ARG A 118 15.25 -14.08 6.10
N VAL A 119 14.29 -13.25 5.72
CA VAL A 119 13.22 -13.63 4.79
C VAL A 119 13.11 -12.61 3.66
N PRO A 120 12.55 -12.99 2.50
CA PRO A 120 12.30 -12.01 1.45
C PRO A 120 11.14 -11.09 1.82
N LEU A 121 11.09 -9.92 1.17
CA LEU A 121 9.93 -9.02 1.22
C LEU A 121 9.19 -9.15 -0.10
N ALA A 122 7.97 -9.66 -0.05
CA ALA A 122 7.12 -9.88 -1.22
C ALA A 122 6.16 -8.70 -1.43
N SER A 123 5.75 -8.50 -2.66
CA SER A 123 4.75 -7.48 -3.01
C SER A 123 4.02 -7.90 -4.29
N THR A 124 2.81 -7.41 -4.48
CA THR A 124 2.00 -7.65 -5.68
C THR A 124 1.61 -6.31 -6.29
N VAL A 125 1.81 -6.17 -7.60
CA VAL A 125 1.53 -4.93 -8.34
C VAL A 125 0.66 -5.26 -9.54
N ALA A 126 -0.40 -4.47 -9.77
CA ALA A 126 -1.23 -4.63 -10.97
C ALA A 126 -0.37 -4.40 -12.22
N VAL A 127 -0.57 -5.22 -13.25
CA VAL A 127 0.24 -5.16 -14.49
C VAL A 127 0.20 -3.80 -15.17
N ASN A 128 -0.90 -3.04 -15.00
CA ASN A 128 -1.07 -1.72 -15.60
C ASN A 128 -0.61 -0.58 -14.68
N ASN A 129 -0.14 -0.87 -13.48
CA ASN A 129 0.35 0.15 -12.56
C ASN A 129 1.85 0.35 -12.72
N HIS A 130 2.23 1.02 -13.81
CA HIS A 130 3.63 1.22 -14.18
C HIS A 130 4.40 2.07 -13.16
N GLY A 131 3.72 3.03 -12.53
CA GLY A 131 4.33 3.86 -11.49
C GLY A 131 4.74 3.07 -10.28
N SER A 132 3.87 2.16 -9.82
CA SER A 132 4.18 1.28 -8.69
C SER A 132 5.31 0.32 -9.04
N LEU A 133 5.29 -0.25 -10.24
CA LEU A 133 6.36 -1.14 -10.69
C LEU A 133 7.71 -0.43 -10.69
N ARG A 134 7.78 0.79 -11.24
CA ARG A 134 9.02 1.57 -11.24
C ARG A 134 9.50 1.89 -9.84
N PHE A 135 8.57 2.23 -8.93
CA PHE A 135 8.88 2.48 -7.53
C PHE A 135 9.54 1.26 -6.88
N HIS A 136 8.95 0.08 -7.06
CA HIS A 136 9.49 -1.16 -6.52
C HIS A 136 10.86 -1.50 -7.12
N GLN A 137 10.99 -1.36 -8.43
CA GLN A 137 12.26 -1.69 -9.12
C GLN A 137 13.40 -0.78 -8.68
N ARG A 138 13.13 0.52 -8.47
CA ARG A 138 14.14 1.44 -7.96
C ARG A 138 14.65 1.05 -6.57
N LEU A 139 13.79 0.42 -5.76
CA LEU A 139 14.17 -0.04 -4.42
C LEU A 139 14.91 -1.39 -4.43
N GLY A 140 14.94 -2.07 -5.57
CA GLY A 140 15.64 -3.33 -5.72
C GLY A 140 14.76 -4.56 -5.80
N PHE A 141 13.44 -4.39 -5.89
CA PHE A 141 12.53 -5.52 -6.13
C PHE A 141 12.68 -6.04 -7.56
N THR A 142 12.50 -7.35 -7.72
CA THR A 142 12.48 -8.01 -9.03
C THR A 142 11.16 -8.72 -9.23
N VAL A 143 10.73 -8.81 -10.48
CA VAL A 143 9.52 -9.58 -10.84
C VAL A 143 9.87 -11.06 -10.83
N ILE A 144 9.15 -11.84 -10.01
CA ILE A 144 9.39 -13.29 -9.88
C ILE A 144 8.25 -14.13 -10.46
N GLY A 145 7.17 -13.51 -10.87
CA GLY A 145 6.04 -14.19 -11.49
C GLY A 145 5.01 -13.20 -11.97
N GLU A 146 4.13 -13.67 -12.85
CA GLU A 146 3.06 -12.82 -13.37
C GLU A 146 1.85 -13.65 -13.77
N ASP A 147 0.68 -13.02 -13.73
CA ASP A 147 -0.54 -13.50 -14.34
C ASP A 147 -1.14 -12.34 -15.17
N PRO A 148 -2.29 -12.52 -15.84
CA PRO A 148 -2.85 -11.45 -16.67
C PRO A 148 -3.18 -10.15 -15.94
N MET A 149 -3.35 -10.18 -14.61
CA MET A 149 -3.76 -9.03 -13.82
C MET A 149 -2.65 -8.48 -12.93
N TYR A 150 -1.73 -9.33 -12.44
CA TYR A 150 -0.78 -8.95 -11.41
C TYR A 150 0.63 -9.43 -11.68
N LEU A 151 1.60 -8.65 -11.20
CA LEU A 151 3.01 -9.02 -11.13
C LEU A 151 3.33 -9.37 -9.69
N GLN A 152 4.06 -10.48 -9.50
CA GLN A 152 4.60 -10.85 -8.19
C GLN A 152 6.03 -10.37 -8.11
N LEU A 153 6.33 -9.57 -7.08
CA LEU A 153 7.65 -8.99 -6.90
C LEU A 153 8.26 -9.46 -5.58
N GLU A 154 9.58 -9.45 -5.54
CA GLU A 154 10.32 -9.86 -4.35
C GLU A 154 11.59 -9.04 -4.20
N TYR A 155 11.86 -8.62 -2.97
CA TYR A 155 13.18 -8.19 -2.54
C TYR A 155 13.80 -9.39 -1.82
N PRO A 156 14.91 -9.95 -2.34
CA PRO A 156 15.43 -11.22 -1.83
C PRO A 156 15.98 -11.11 -0.40
N ALA A 157 16.00 -12.24 0.31
CA ALA A 157 16.48 -12.33 1.69
C ALA A 157 17.98 -12.02 1.81
N SER A 158 18.73 -12.23 0.72
CA SER A 158 20.18 -12.01 0.70
C SER A 158 20.67 -11.61 -0.67
#